data_b6748b60c423eeaab61fbdf041f36161
#
_entry.id   b6748b60c423eeaab61fbdf041f36161
#
_cell.length_a   1.000
_cell.length_b   1.000
_cell.length_c   1.000
_cell.angle_alpha   90.00
_cell.angle_beta   90.00
_cell.angle_gamma   90.00
#
_symmetry.space_group_name_H-M   'P 1'
#
loop_
_entity.id
_entity.type
_entity.pdbx_description
1 polymer ?
#
loop_
_entity_poly.entity_id
_entity_poly.type
_entity_poly.pdbx_seq_one_letter_code
_entity_poly.pdbx_strand_id
1 'polypeptide(L)'
;MITSGLTSPWSVVFHQGTALVSERDTGRILELDDAGSAREVIALDDVVSAGEGGLLGLAVDDEDRLFAYSTGPSGNRIQRFDVAGSPGELRLENQVTIIDSLPSATYHNGGRIAFGPDGLLYAGVGDAGDRTSAQDLEVLSGKILRMTADGEVPSDNPFPDSLVYSYGPRNVQG
;
A
#
# COMPACT_ATOMS: atom_id res chain seq x y z
N MET A 1 -15.31 7.99 -19.58
CA MET A 1 -15.53 7.44 -18.22
C MET A 1 -15.01 6.00 -18.30
N ILE A 2 -14.09 5.60 -17.43
CA ILE A 2 -13.52 4.24 -17.45
C ILE A 2 -14.43 3.29 -16.67
N THR A 3 -14.90 3.72 -15.49
CA THR A 3 -15.84 2.97 -14.64
C THR A 3 -16.66 3.93 -13.78
N SER A 4 -17.68 3.41 -13.09
CA SER A 4 -18.52 4.14 -12.14
C SER A 4 -18.99 3.21 -11.03
N GLY A 5 -19.52 3.77 -9.95
CA GLY A 5 -20.06 3.00 -8.82
C GLY A 5 -19.03 2.46 -7.84
N LEU A 6 -17.77 2.91 -7.93
CA LEU A 6 -16.73 2.59 -6.95
C LEU A 6 -16.96 3.35 -5.64
N THR A 7 -16.62 2.73 -4.51
CA THR A 7 -16.74 3.33 -3.17
C THR A 7 -15.37 3.80 -2.69
N SER A 8 -15.16 5.12 -2.64
CA SER A 8 -13.89 5.72 -2.19
C SER A 8 -12.64 5.08 -2.86
N PRO A 9 -12.57 5.03 -4.21
CA PRO A 9 -11.41 4.46 -4.89
C PRO A 9 -10.16 5.28 -4.54
N TRP A 10 -9.05 4.58 -4.21
CA TRP A 10 -7.85 5.25 -3.73
C TRP A 10 -6.63 5.03 -4.63
N SER A 11 -6.37 3.81 -5.05
CA SER A 11 -5.21 3.45 -5.89
C SER A 11 -5.65 2.62 -7.08
N VAL A 12 -4.93 2.80 -8.19
CA VAL A 12 -5.08 1.99 -9.42
C VAL A 12 -3.69 1.50 -9.82
N VAL A 13 -3.57 0.21 -10.04
CA VAL A 13 -2.37 -0.43 -10.61
C VAL A 13 -2.76 -1.32 -11.76
N PHE A 14 -1.79 -1.71 -12.58
CA PHE A 14 -2.00 -2.62 -13.70
C PHE A 14 -1.20 -3.89 -13.52
N HIS A 15 -1.86 -5.03 -13.64
CA HIS A 15 -1.25 -6.34 -13.71
C HIS A 15 -1.52 -6.91 -15.11
N GLN A 16 -0.49 -7.12 -15.92
CA GLN A 16 -0.58 -7.63 -17.30
C GLN A 16 -1.67 -6.92 -18.15
N GLY A 17 -1.81 -5.60 -17.97
CA GLY A 17 -2.79 -4.78 -18.68
C GLY A 17 -4.16 -4.69 -18.01
N THR A 18 -4.45 -5.50 -17.00
CA THR A 18 -5.71 -5.48 -16.25
C THR A 18 -5.62 -4.50 -15.09
N ALA A 19 -6.57 -3.58 -14.97
CA ALA A 19 -6.60 -2.61 -13.88
C ALA A 19 -7.12 -3.24 -12.59
N LEU A 20 -6.38 -3.04 -11.50
CA LEU A 20 -6.77 -3.36 -10.12
C LEU A 20 -6.94 -2.07 -9.33
N VAL A 21 -8.05 -1.93 -8.61
CA VAL A 21 -8.40 -0.72 -7.87
C VAL A 21 -8.65 -1.06 -6.41
N SER A 22 -8.04 -0.30 -5.50
CA SER A 22 -8.40 -0.37 -4.07
C SER A 22 -9.57 0.54 -3.76
N GLU A 23 -10.50 0.06 -2.94
CA GLU A 23 -11.53 0.86 -2.30
C GLU A 23 -11.20 1.07 -0.83
N ARG A 24 -10.92 2.31 -0.46
CA ARG A 24 -10.45 2.68 0.87
C ARG A 24 -11.40 2.23 1.98
N ASP A 25 -12.68 2.54 1.82
CA ASP A 25 -13.65 2.40 2.89
C ASP A 25 -14.22 0.99 3.02
N THR A 26 -14.15 0.19 1.96
CA THR A 26 -14.69 -1.18 1.94
C THR A 26 -13.62 -2.26 2.14
N GLY A 27 -12.32 -1.89 2.04
CA GLY A 27 -11.23 -2.85 2.07
C GLY A 27 -11.15 -3.76 0.86
N ARG A 28 -11.89 -3.48 -0.23
CA ARG A 28 -11.94 -4.33 -1.42
C ARG A 28 -10.85 -3.95 -2.42
N ILE A 29 -10.32 -4.96 -3.08
CA ILE A 29 -9.56 -4.82 -4.32
C ILE A 29 -10.44 -5.33 -5.45
N LEU A 30 -10.65 -4.48 -6.45
CA LEU A 30 -11.52 -4.74 -7.58
C LEU A 30 -10.69 -4.87 -8.85
N GLU A 31 -11.04 -5.81 -9.71
CA GLU A 31 -10.58 -5.93 -11.09
C GLU A 31 -11.55 -5.21 -12.02
N LEU A 32 -11.04 -4.43 -12.96
CA LEU A 32 -11.86 -3.76 -13.97
C LEU A 32 -11.65 -4.43 -15.33
N ASP A 33 -12.75 -4.73 -16.02
CA ASP A 33 -12.73 -5.18 -17.40
C ASP A 33 -12.65 -3.99 -18.40
N ASP A 34 -12.46 -4.29 -19.68
CA ASP A 34 -12.39 -3.29 -20.77
C ASP A 34 -13.70 -2.51 -20.95
N ALA A 35 -14.83 -3.04 -20.47
CA ALA A 35 -16.11 -2.37 -20.50
C ALA A 35 -16.34 -1.46 -19.27
N GLY A 36 -15.41 -1.49 -18.30
CA GLY A 36 -15.47 -0.74 -17.04
C GLY A 36 -16.36 -1.40 -15.98
N SER A 37 -16.68 -2.68 -16.12
CA SER A 37 -17.35 -3.43 -15.04
C SER A 37 -16.32 -3.79 -13.97
N ALA A 38 -16.73 -3.69 -12.71
CA ALA A 38 -15.88 -4.02 -11.57
C ALA A 38 -16.27 -5.37 -10.98
N ARG A 39 -15.27 -6.24 -10.75
CA ARG A 39 -15.39 -7.51 -10.06
C ARG A 39 -14.53 -7.50 -8.80
N GLU A 40 -15.08 -7.93 -7.68
CA GLU A 40 -14.30 -8.11 -6.46
C GLU A 40 -13.30 -9.25 -6.62
N VAL A 41 -12.02 -8.96 -6.37
CA VAL A 41 -10.94 -9.94 -6.30
C VAL A 41 -10.81 -10.47 -4.88
N ILE A 42 -10.79 -9.55 -3.91
CA ILE A 42 -10.71 -9.85 -2.47
C ILE A 42 -11.30 -8.70 -1.66
N ALA A 43 -11.83 -9.00 -0.48
CA ALA A 43 -12.06 -8.05 0.59
C ALA A 43 -11.11 -8.40 1.76
N LEU A 44 -10.34 -7.42 2.25
CA LEU A 44 -9.43 -7.60 3.38
C LEU A 44 -10.21 -7.37 4.68
N ASP A 45 -10.43 -8.44 5.46
CA ASP A 45 -11.32 -8.43 6.63
C ASP A 45 -10.86 -7.50 7.76
N ASP A 46 -9.57 -7.25 7.89
CA ASP A 46 -8.98 -6.49 9.00
C ASP A 46 -8.71 -5.01 8.66
N VAL A 47 -9.31 -4.48 7.60
CA VAL A 47 -9.15 -3.07 7.25
C VAL A 47 -10.02 -2.21 8.16
N VAL A 48 -9.38 -1.24 8.81
CA VAL A 48 -10.05 -0.24 9.66
C VAL A 48 -10.19 1.05 8.86
N SER A 49 -11.38 1.30 8.35
CA SER A 49 -11.73 2.53 7.64
C SER A 49 -12.18 3.60 8.65
N ALA A 50 -11.26 4.49 9.01
CA ALA A 50 -11.52 5.62 9.90
C ALA A 50 -10.76 6.87 9.45
N GLY A 51 -11.48 7.96 9.19
CA GLY A 51 -10.89 9.21 8.71
C GLY A 51 -10.20 9.04 7.35
N GLU A 52 -8.88 9.18 7.29
CA GLU A 52 -8.07 8.96 6.10
C GLU A 52 -7.55 7.52 5.99
N GLY A 53 -7.72 6.69 7.03
CA GLY A 53 -7.32 5.29 7.05
C GLY A 53 -8.24 4.39 6.24
N GLY A 54 -7.77 3.19 5.94
CA GLY A 54 -8.49 2.19 5.15
C GLY A 54 -7.55 1.39 4.26
N LEU A 55 -8.05 0.84 3.15
CA LEU A 55 -7.22 0.23 2.11
C LEU A 55 -6.74 1.32 1.16
N LEU A 56 -5.43 1.57 1.15
CA LEU A 56 -4.82 2.72 0.50
C LEU A 56 -4.07 2.30 -0.77
N GLY A 57 -2.74 2.36 -0.76
CA GLY A 57 -1.90 2.14 -1.92
C GLY A 57 -1.82 0.68 -2.37
N LEU A 58 -1.74 0.50 -3.66
CA LEU A 58 -1.39 -0.75 -4.31
C LEU A 58 -0.10 -0.58 -5.10
N ALA A 59 0.69 -1.64 -5.22
CA ALA A 59 1.80 -1.76 -6.16
C ALA A 59 1.85 -3.20 -6.68
N VAL A 60 2.37 -3.40 -7.88
CA VAL A 60 2.62 -4.71 -8.48
C VAL A 60 4.08 -4.76 -8.88
N ASP A 61 4.76 -5.87 -8.64
CA ASP A 61 6.13 -6.09 -9.05
C ASP A 61 6.22 -6.96 -10.33
N ASP A 62 7.45 -7.16 -10.81
CA ASP A 62 7.73 -7.94 -12.01
C ASP A 62 7.60 -9.47 -11.81
N GLU A 63 7.35 -9.92 -10.56
CA GLU A 63 7.15 -11.32 -10.20
C GLU A 63 5.65 -11.66 -10.00
N ASP A 64 4.74 -10.84 -10.54
CA ASP A 64 3.29 -11.01 -10.42
C ASP A 64 2.79 -11.01 -8.98
N ARG A 65 3.41 -10.20 -8.10
CA ARG A 65 2.97 -10.03 -6.72
C ARG A 65 2.33 -8.65 -6.52
N LEU A 66 1.20 -8.62 -5.84
CA LEU A 66 0.51 -7.39 -5.47
C LEU A 66 0.82 -7.04 -4.01
N PHE A 67 1.14 -5.78 -3.78
CA PHE A 67 1.35 -5.20 -2.46
C PHE A 67 0.23 -4.23 -2.14
N ALA A 68 -0.29 -4.29 -0.92
CA ALA A 68 -1.37 -3.43 -0.45
C ALA A 68 -0.97 -2.78 0.87
N TYR A 69 -1.04 -1.45 0.91
CA TYR A 69 -0.93 -0.68 2.14
C TYR A 69 -2.32 -0.48 2.73
N SER A 70 -2.51 -0.82 3.98
CA SER A 70 -3.80 -0.67 4.66
C SER A 70 -3.64 -0.27 6.12
N THR A 71 -4.68 0.36 6.68
CA THR A 71 -4.82 0.57 8.11
C THR A 71 -5.50 -0.64 8.73
N GLY A 72 -4.86 -1.25 9.72
CA GLY A 72 -5.38 -2.38 10.50
C GLY A 72 -5.59 -2.00 11.96
N PRO A 73 -5.99 -2.98 12.81
CA PRO A 73 -6.25 -2.75 14.24
C PRO A 73 -5.01 -2.32 15.04
N SER A 74 -3.80 -2.73 14.63
CA SER A 74 -2.52 -2.41 15.29
C SER A 74 -1.78 -1.23 14.67
N GLY A 75 -2.28 -0.65 13.60
CA GLY A 75 -1.61 0.41 12.85
C GLY A 75 -1.66 0.19 11.34
N ASN A 76 -0.90 0.98 10.60
CA ASN A 76 -0.75 0.75 9.18
C ASN A 76 0.16 -0.45 8.92
N ARG A 77 -0.06 -1.13 7.78
CA ARG A 77 0.69 -2.32 7.38
C ARG A 77 0.83 -2.42 5.87
N ILE A 78 1.80 -3.20 5.42
CA ILE A 78 1.92 -3.61 4.01
C ILE A 78 1.83 -5.13 3.97
N GLN A 79 0.96 -5.62 3.09
CA GLN A 79 0.74 -7.04 2.84
C GLN A 79 1.04 -7.34 1.38
N ARG A 80 1.62 -8.51 1.12
CA ARG A 80 1.93 -9.03 -0.20
C ARG A 80 1.04 -10.22 -0.51
N PHE A 81 0.65 -10.35 -1.77
CA PHE A 81 -0.15 -11.44 -2.31
C PHE A 81 0.45 -11.90 -3.63
N ASP A 82 0.34 -13.18 -3.94
CA ASP A 82 0.58 -13.70 -5.28
C ASP A 82 -0.67 -13.44 -6.13
N VAL A 83 -0.48 -12.89 -7.34
CA VAL A 83 -1.58 -12.71 -8.30
C VAL A 83 -1.69 -13.96 -9.16
N ALA A 84 -2.85 -14.59 -9.14
CA ALA A 84 -3.15 -15.82 -9.89
C ALA A 84 -4.39 -15.62 -10.77
N GLY A 85 -4.54 -16.49 -11.78
CA GLY A 85 -5.68 -16.46 -12.69
C GLY A 85 -5.41 -15.69 -13.97
N SER A 86 -6.47 -15.39 -14.71
CA SER A 86 -6.45 -14.64 -15.96
C SER A 86 -7.35 -13.42 -15.87
N PRO A 87 -7.24 -12.45 -16.77
CA PRO A 87 -8.16 -11.30 -16.83
C PRO A 87 -9.62 -11.73 -16.76
N GLY A 88 -10.40 -11.14 -15.84
CA GLY A 88 -11.77 -11.49 -15.51
C GLY A 88 -11.91 -12.55 -14.39
N GLU A 89 -10.82 -13.21 -14.00
CA GLU A 89 -10.80 -14.27 -12.98
C GLU A 89 -9.57 -14.15 -12.04
N LEU A 90 -8.98 -12.95 -11.91
CA LEU A 90 -7.83 -12.75 -11.03
C LEU A 90 -8.18 -13.10 -9.58
N ARG A 91 -7.21 -13.68 -8.89
CA ARG A 91 -7.26 -14.02 -7.46
C ARG A 91 -5.99 -13.56 -6.78
N LEU A 92 -6.10 -13.19 -5.52
CA LEU A 92 -4.97 -12.90 -4.63
C LEU A 92 -4.83 -14.03 -3.63
N GLU A 93 -3.67 -14.68 -3.64
CA GLU A 93 -3.37 -15.88 -2.86
C GLU A 93 -2.11 -15.65 -1.99
N ASN A 94 -1.83 -16.55 -1.06
CA ASN A 94 -0.59 -16.58 -0.27
C ASN A 94 -0.29 -15.24 0.43
N GLN A 95 -1.28 -14.67 1.12
CA GLN A 95 -1.12 -13.42 1.87
C GLN A 95 0.02 -13.49 2.89
N VAL A 96 0.95 -12.53 2.82
CA VAL A 96 2.06 -12.35 3.75
C VAL A 96 2.10 -10.91 4.23
N THR A 97 2.21 -10.69 5.53
CA THR A 97 2.47 -9.35 6.08
C THR A 97 3.96 -9.04 6.01
N ILE A 98 4.32 -8.01 5.25
CA ILE A 98 5.70 -7.57 5.03
C ILE A 98 6.16 -6.66 6.17
N ILE A 99 5.31 -5.72 6.55
CA ILE A 99 5.53 -4.84 7.70
C ILE A 99 4.20 -4.55 8.36
N ASP A 100 4.18 -4.50 9.69
CA ASP A 100 3.00 -4.23 10.50
C ASP A 100 3.28 -3.13 11.52
N SER A 101 2.23 -2.65 12.18
CA SER A 101 2.30 -1.69 13.27
C SER A 101 3.00 -0.37 12.91
N LEU A 102 2.94 0.02 11.63
CA LEU A 102 3.37 1.36 11.23
C LEU A 102 2.43 2.39 11.89
N PRO A 103 2.94 3.58 12.24
CA PRO A 103 2.14 4.63 12.86
C PRO A 103 0.86 4.96 12.07
N SER A 104 -0.26 5.06 12.78
CA SER A 104 -1.58 5.37 12.21
C SER A 104 -2.36 6.34 13.08
N ALA A 105 -3.24 7.12 12.45
CA ALA A 105 -4.18 8.02 13.13
C ALA A 105 -5.43 8.19 12.26
N THR A 106 -6.36 9.05 12.69
CA THR A 106 -7.52 9.43 11.87
C THR A 106 -7.15 10.24 10.63
N TYR A 107 -5.93 10.76 10.57
CA TYR A 107 -5.38 11.52 9.43
C TYR A 107 -3.86 11.31 9.33
N HIS A 108 -3.29 11.64 8.18
CA HIS A 108 -1.87 11.52 7.86
C HIS A 108 -1.33 10.08 7.98
N ASN A 109 -2.04 9.12 7.40
CA ASN A 109 -1.61 7.73 7.35
C ASN A 109 -0.57 7.46 6.25
N GLY A 110 -0.41 8.38 5.30
CA GLY A 110 0.40 8.14 4.11
C GLY A 110 -0.30 7.18 3.16
N GLY A 111 0.36 6.10 2.82
CA GLY A 111 -0.23 4.97 2.10
C GLY A 111 0.20 4.82 0.65
N ARG A 112 0.90 5.78 0.04
CA ARG A 112 1.42 5.60 -1.30
C ARG A 112 2.59 4.63 -1.28
N ILE A 113 2.49 3.57 -2.10
CA ILE A 113 3.56 2.60 -2.33
C ILE A 113 3.85 2.47 -3.82
N ALA A 114 5.10 2.22 -4.17
CA ALA A 114 5.53 1.99 -5.54
C ALA A 114 6.87 1.25 -5.58
N PHE A 115 7.11 0.46 -6.63
CA PHE A 115 8.44 -0.05 -6.91
C PHE A 115 9.28 1.00 -7.63
N GLY A 116 10.51 1.19 -7.17
CA GLY A 116 11.51 2.02 -7.84
C GLY A 116 12.18 1.29 -9.01
N PRO A 117 12.98 2.02 -9.82
CA PRO A 117 13.74 1.42 -10.92
C PRO A 117 14.85 0.46 -10.44
N ASP A 118 15.14 0.45 -9.16
CA ASP A 118 16.05 -0.46 -8.46
C ASP A 118 15.37 -1.77 -8.02
N GLY A 119 14.07 -1.95 -8.31
CA GLY A 119 13.29 -3.12 -7.93
C GLY A 119 12.92 -3.18 -6.45
N LEU A 120 13.12 -2.10 -5.69
CA LEU A 120 12.78 -2.02 -4.27
C LEU A 120 11.44 -1.33 -4.06
N LEU A 121 10.74 -1.71 -2.99
CA LEU A 121 9.46 -1.13 -2.60
C LEU A 121 9.70 0.16 -1.79
N TYR A 122 9.11 1.24 -2.25
CA TYR A 122 9.05 2.52 -1.54
C TYR A 122 7.66 2.70 -0.94
N ALA A 123 7.61 3.12 0.33
CA ALA A 123 6.36 3.34 1.05
C ALA A 123 6.37 4.69 1.78
N GLY A 124 5.38 5.52 1.49
CA GLY A 124 5.18 6.77 2.20
C GLY A 124 4.35 6.57 3.47
N VAL A 125 4.93 6.82 4.63
CA VAL A 125 4.27 6.79 5.94
C VAL A 125 4.04 8.22 6.40
N GLY A 126 2.83 8.53 6.83
CA GLY A 126 2.50 9.85 7.36
C GLY A 126 3.01 10.07 8.78
N ASP A 127 2.94 11.32 9.26
CA ASP A 127 3.36 11.67 10.63
C ASP A 127 2.34 11.25 11.70
N ALA A 128 1.21 10.66 11.30
CA ALA A 128 0.11 10.26 12.17
C ALA A 128 -0.34 11.39 13.14
N GLY A 129 -0.16 12.65 12.72
CA GLY A 129 -0.48 13.84 13.52
C GLY A 129 0.60 14.30 14.49
N ASP A 130 1.67 13.55 14.67
CA ASP A 130 2.84 13.96 15.45
C ASP A 130 3.92 14.57 14.53
N ARG A 131 3.91 15.89 14.39
CA ARG A 131 4.86 16.62 13.54
C ARG A 131 6.31 16.47 13.98
N THR A 132 6.56 16.18 15.25
CA THR A 132 7.93 16.07 15.79
C THR A 132 8.55 14.75 15.37
N SER A 133 7.76 13.69 15.25
CA SER A 133 8.21 12.38 14.83
C SER A 133 8.79 12.34 13.41
N ALA A 134 8.35 13.25 12.53
CA ALA A 134 8.85 13.30 11.16
C ALA A 134 10.36 13.58 11.05
N GLN A 135 10.99 14.23 12.07
CA GLN A 135 12.42 14.51 12.14
C GLN A 135 13.19 13.49 12.99
N ASP A 136 12.51 12.60 13.69
CA ASP A 136 13.11 11.57 14.52
C ASP A 136 13.38 10.31 13.68
N LEU A 137 14.65 9.91 13.52
CA LEU A 137 15.04 8.74 12.72
C LEU A 137 14.81 7.38 13.42
N GLU A 138 14.51 7.40 14.71
CA GLU A 138 14.25 6.17 15.48
C GLU A 138 12.79 5.66 15.30
N VAL A 139 11.93 6.47 14.67
CA VAL A 139 10.52 6.11 14.41
C VAL A 139 10.21 6.14 12.92
N LEU A 140 9.20 5.37 12.50
CA LEU A 140 8.82 5.26 11.08
C LEU A 140 7.74 6.26 10.65
N SER A 141 7.26 7.14 11.55
CA SER A 141 6.30 8.20 11.22
C SER A 141 6.94 9.30 10.39
N GLY A 142 6.23 9.82 9.40
CA GLY A 142 6.71 10.92 8.57
C GLY A 142 7.96 10.56 7.77
N LYS A 143 7.94 9.40 7.13
CA LYS A 143 9.07 8.82 6.38
C LYS A 143 8.67 8.35 5.00
N ILE A 144 9.65 8.29 4.11
CA ILE A 144 9.63 7.37 2.99
C ILE A 144 10.50 6.18 3.39
N LEU A 145 9.91 5.00 3.43
CA LEU A 145 10.61 3.75 3.67
C LEU A 145 11.05 3.15 2.33
N ARG A 146 12.16 2.40 2.33
CA ARG A 146 12.65 1.62 1.19
C ARG A 146 13.05 0.24 1.69
N MET A 147 12.51 -0.80 1.04
CA MET A 147 12.67 -2.19 1.47
C MET A 147 12.67 -3.15 0.29
N THR A 148 13.16 -4.37 0.52
CA THR A 148 12.95 -5.47 -0.42
C THR A 148 11.47 -5.87 -0.48
N ALA A 149 11.11 -6.69 -1.45
CA ALA A 149 9.75 -7.26 -1.55
C ALA A 149 9.37 -8.15 -0.36
N ASP A 150 10.34 -8.54 0.46
CA ASP A 150 10.15 -9.32 1.69
C ASP A 150 10.23 -8.47 2.97
N GLY A 151 10.36 -7.13 2.83
CA GLY A 151 10.40 -6.20 3.96
C GLY A 151 11.78 -6.03 4.61
N GLU A 152 12.84 -6.57 4.01
CA GLU A 152 14.20 -6.45 4.53
C GLU A 152 14.81 -5.09 4.22
N VAL A 153 15.76 -4.66 5.06
CA VAL A 153 16.50 -3.42 4.87
C VAL A 153 17.56 -3.61 3.77
N PRO A 154 17.51 -2.85 2.67
CA PRO A 154 18.57 -2.85 1.67
C PRO A 154 19.90 -2.35 2.24
N SER A 155 21.01 -3.01 1.88
CA SER A 155 22.35 -2.68 2.40
C SER A 155 22.85 -1.30 1.99
N ASP A 156 22.26 -0.69 0.97
CA ASP A 156 22.56 0.65 0.46
C ASP A 156 21.56 1.73 0.89
N ASN A 157 20.72 1.44 1.89
CA ASN A 157 19.87 2.46 2.50
C ASN A 157 20.73 3.55 3.16
N PRO A 158 20.32 4.83 3.12
CA PRO A 158 21.11 5.95 3.62
C PRO A 158 21.33 5.91 5.15
N PHE A 159 20.47 5.21 5.88
CA PHE A 159 20.58 5.01 7.33
C PHE A 159 20.81 3.51 7.59
N PRO A 160 21.97 3.12 8.17
CA PRO A 160 22.29 1.71 8.42
C PRO A 160 21.22 1.01 9.26
N ASP A 161 20.89 -0.23 8.88
CA ASP A 161 19.94 -1.09 9.57
C ASP A 161 18.53 -0.49 9.72
N SER A 162 18.18 0.51 8.89
CA SER A 162 16.88 1.20 8.93
C SER A 162 16.18 1.14 7.58
N LEU A 163 14.86 0.95 7.61
CA LEU A 163 14.00 1.08 6.45
C LEU A 163 13.86 2.53 5.98
N VAL A 164 14.26 3.51 6.78
CA VAL A 164 14.13 4.93 6.44
C VAL A 164 15.02 5.26 5.24
N TYR A 165 14.42 5.75 4.18
CA TYR A 165 15.10 6.27 3.00
C TYR A 165 15.13 7.80 3.01
N SER A 166 14.01 8.43 3.37
CA SER A 166 13.89 9.89 3.51
C SER A 166 12.94 10.21 4.66
N TYR A 167 13.13 11.37 5.27
CA TYR A 167 12.36 11.80 6.45
C TYR A 167 11.85 13.22 6.30
N GLY A 168 10.84 13.59 7.10
CA GLY A 168 10.25 14.92 7.13
C GLY A 168 8.92 15.08 6.39
N PRO A 169 8.40 14.12 5.56
CA PRO A 169 7.10 14.27 4.95
C PRO A 169 5.99 14.23 6.01
N ARG A 170 4.91 14.94 5.72
CA ARG A 170 3.73 14.98 6.58
C ARG A 170 2.73 13.88 6.27
N ASN A 171 2.39 13.72 4.98
CA ASN A 171 1.37 12.79 4.52
C ASN A 171 1.60 12.48 3.04
N VAL A 172 2.25 11.36 2.74
CA VAL A 172 2.61 11.00 1.36
C VAL A 172 1.45 10.26 0.71
N GLN A 173 0.78 10.91 -0.24
CA GLN A 173 -0.37 10.34 -0.96
C GLN A 173 -0.16 10.26 -2.49
N GLY A 174 0.91 10.81 -3.01
CA GLY A 174 1.26 10.78 -4.42
C GLY A 174 2.69 11.20 -4.67
#